data_7e5c24c57cf63fd626efeda39735390c
#
_entry.id   7e5c24c57cf63fd626efeda39735390c
#
_cell.length_a   1.000
_cell.length_b   1.000
_cell.length_c   1.000
_cell.angle_alpha   90.00
_cell.angle_beta   90.00
_cell.angle_gamma   90.00
#
_symmetry.space_group_name_H-M   'P 1'
#
loop_
_entity.id
_entity.type
_entity.pdbx_description
1 polymer ?
#
loop_
_entity_poly.entity_id
_entity_poly.type
_entity_poly.pdbx_seq_one_letter_code
_entity_poly.pdbx_strand_id
1 'polypeptide(L)'
;MKKIMLIGFGAMAQAVIERLPVGVAIGWIVARESHHAAIHTQFGDAVMALGTPVACADTPDLVLECASQQAVAQYGEDILRRGWHLAVISTGALADSALEQRLLSAGGKLTLLSGAVAGIDGLAAAKEGGLERVTYQSRKSPASWRGTVSYT
;
A
#
# COMPACT_ATOMS: atom_id res chain seq x y z
N MET A 1 10.57 19.55 -3.26
CA MET A 1 9.33 18.80 -3.64
C MET A 1 9.62 17.33 -3.40
N LYS A 2 8.79 16.66 -2.61
CA LYS A 2 8.94 15.23 -2.35
C LYS A 2 8.44 14.42 -3.53
N LYS A 3 9.18 13.37 -3.91
CA LYS A 3 8.79 12.45 -4.98
C LYS A 3 8.40 11.10 -4.41
N ILE A 4 7.20 10.62 -4.72
CA ILE A 4 6.69 9.35 -4.23
C ILE A 4 6.57 8.33 -5.38
N MET A 5 6.66 7.06 -5.01
CA MET A 5 6.36 5.92 -5.86
C MET A 5 5.01 5.35 -5.48
N LEU A 6 4.14 5.09 -6.46
CA LEU A 6 2.90 4.34 -6.26
C LEU A 6 3.10 2.88 -6.73
N ILE A 7 2.59 1.93 -5.96
CA ILE A 7 2.42 0.55 -6.42
C ILE A 7 0.95 0.34 -6.74
N GLY A 8 0.65 0.10 -8.00
CA GLY A 8 -0.70 0.01 -8.53
C GLY A 8 -1.15 1.25 -9.31
N PHE A 9 -2.10 1.05 -10.22
CA PHE A 9 -2.70 2.11 -11.05
C PHE A 9 -4.23 1.92 -11.15
N GLY A 10 -4.83 1.40 -10.08
CA GLY A 10 -6.28 1.21 -9.95
C GLY A 10 -6.98 2.41 -9.32
N ALA A 11 -8.25 2.22 -8.95
CA ALA A 11 -9.10 3.28 -8.39
C ALA A 11 -8.49 3.96 -7.14
N MET A 12 -7.85 3.19 -6.26
CA MET A 12 -7.20 3.74 -5.06
C MET A 12 -6.02 4.65 -5.44
N ALA A 13 -5.17 4.21 -6.37
CA ALA A 13 -4.06 5.04 -6.86
C ALA A 13 -4.55 6.32 -7.51
N GLN A 14 -5.62 6.25 -8.33
CA GLN A 14 -6.22 7.43 -8.96
C GLN A 14 -6.77 8.41 -7.90
N ALA A 15 -7.44 7.93 -6.87
CA ALA A 15 -7.93 8.77 -5.77
C ALA A 15 -6.80 9.46 -5.00
N VAL A 16 -5.64 8.83 -4.85
CA VAL A 16 -4.43 9.43 -4.27
C VAL A 16 -3.87 10.50 -5.20
N ILE A 17 -3.75 10.21 -6.50
CA ILE A 17 -3.25 11.13 -7.52
C ILE A 17 -4.05 12.44 -7.53
N GLU A 18 -5.38 12.35 -7.50
CA GLU A 18 -6.28 13.49 -7.48
C GLU A 18 -6.16 14.38 -6.24
N ARG A 19 -5.63 13.83 -5.13
CA ARG A 19 -5.61 14.49 -3.81
C ARG A 19 -4.21 14.68 -3.26
N LEU A 20 -3.20 14.67 -4.13
CA LEU A 20 -1.82 14.91 -3.69
C LEU A 20 -1.69 16.29 -3.02
N PRO A 21 -1.07 16.36 -1.85
CA PRO A 21 -0.84 17.64 -1.19
C PRO A 21 0.21 18.47 -1.95
N VAL A 22 0.16 19.78 -1.74
CA VAL A 22 1.17 20.71 -2.28
C VAL A 22 2.57 20.28 -1.83
N GLY A 23 3.51 20.29 -2.75
CA GLY A 23 4.91 19.89 -2.47
C GLY A 23 5.19 18.39 -2.60
N VAL A 24 4.20 17.58 -2.98
CA VAL A 24 4.37 16.15 -3.29
C VAL A 24 4.07 15.91 -4.77
N ALA A 25 4.89 15.13 -5.43
CA ALA A 25 4.69 14.70 -6.81
C ALA A 25 4.92 13.20 -6.94
N ILE A 26 4.26 12.58 -7.91
CA ILE A 26 4.56 11.22 -8.31
C ILE A 26 5.77 11.23 -9.22
N GLY A 27 6.76 10.41 -8.93
CA GLY A 27 7.91 10.20 -9.81
C GLY A 27 7.82 8.86 -10.54
N TRP A 28 7.20 7.86 -9.89
CA TRP A 28 7.17 6.49 -10.40
C TRP A 28 5.84 5.82 -10.10
N ILE A 29 5.37 5.00 -11.04
CA ILE A 29 4.22 4.12 -10.87
C ILE A 29 4.63 2.70 -11.25
N VAL A 30 4.59 1.80 -10.29
CA VAL A 30 4.78 0.37 -10.52
C VAL A 30 3.45 -0.25 -10.86
N ALA A 31 3.32 -0.74 -12.09
CA ALA A 31 2.10 -1.35 -12.59
C ALA A 31 2.40 -2.44 -13.63
N ARG A 32 1.40 -3.26 -13.94
CA ARG A 32 1.48 -4.20 -15.05
C ARG A 32 1.72 -3.46 -16.36
N GLU A 33 2.44 -4.06 -17.28
CA GLU A 33 2.79 -3.47 -18.57
C GLU A 33 1.56 -2.94 -19.33
N SER A 34 0.42 -3.61 -19.22
CA SER A 34 -0.86 -3.16 -19.81
C SER A 34 -1.34 -1.77 -19.37
N HIS A 35 -0.80 -1.24 -18.27
CA HIS A 35 -1.11 0.11 -17.79
C HIS A 35 -0.07 1.17 -18.19
N HIS A 36 1.10 0.78 -18.71
CA HIS A 36 2.19 1.72 -18.99
C HIS A 36 1.79 2.79 -20.01
N ALA A 37 1.08 2.40 -21.08
CA ALA A 37 0.59 3.36 -22.07
C ALA A 37 -0.39 4.38 -21.45
N ALA A 38 -1.28 3.94 -20.56
CA ALA A 38 -2.22 4.84 -19.88
C ALA A 38 -1.50 5.78 -18.90
N ILE A 39 -0.48 5.31 -18.20
CA ILE A 39 0.36 6.13 -17.31
C ILE A 39 1.08 7.21 -18.13
N HIS A 40 1.69 6.82 -19.25
CA HIS A 40 2.36 7.77 -20.14
C HIS A 40 1.38 8.81 -20.73
N THR A 41 0.17 8.38 -21.11
CA THR A 41 -0.88 9.29 -21.60
C THR A 41 -1.28 10.33 -20.55
N GLN A 42 -1.38 9.91 -19.27
CA GLN A 42 -1.83 10.77 -18.18
C GLN A 42 -0.74 11.74 -17.69
N PHE A 43 0.52 11.33 -17.71
CA PHE A 43 1.62 12.06 -17.06
C PHE A 43 2.77 12.46 -18.00
N GLY A 44 2.78 11.98 -19.24
CA GLY A 44 3.92 12.15 -20.14
C GLY A 44 5.20 11.57 -19.54
N ASP A 45 6.32 12.26 -19.75
CA ASP A 45 7.63 11.88 -19.23
C ASP A 45 7.86 12.30 -17.77
N ALA A 46 6.89 12.96 -17.14
CA ALA A 46 7.01 13.41 -15.75
C ALA A 46 6.94 12.26 -14.73
N VAL A 47 6.35 11.11 -15.12
CA VAL A 47 6.18 9.92 -14.28
C VAL A 47 6.68 8.69 -15.02
N MET A 48 7.61 7.98 -14.43
CA MET A 48 8.15 6.75 -15.00
C MET A 48 7.26 5.56 -14.64
N ALA A 49 6.75 4.84 -15.66
CA ALA A 49 6.06 3.56 -15.47
C ALA A 49 7.09 2.43 -15.32
N LEU A 50 6.95 1.62 -14.28
CA LEU A 50 7.86 0.53 -13.95
C LEU A 50 7.08 -0.79 -13.79
N GLY A 51 7.69 -1.90 -14.17
CA GLY A 51 7.14 -3.25 -13.93
C GLY A 51 7.42 -3.76 -12.49
N THR A 52 8.44 -3.20 -11.83
CA THR A 52 8.86 -3.59 -10.48
C THR A 52 9.53 -2.40 -9.78
N PRO A 53 9.41 -2.28 -8.44
CA PRO A 53 10.08 -1.21 -7.69
C PRO A 53 11.61 -1.25 -7.82
N VAL A 54 12.19 -2.44 -7.93
CA VAL A 54 13.65 -2.61 -8.02
C VAL A 54 14.26 -2.04 -9.32
N ALA A 55 13.45 -1.79 -10.34
CA ALA A 55 13.88 -1.12 -11.56
C ALA A 55 14.09 0.40 -11.39
N CYS A 56 13.65 0.97 -10.26
CA CYS A 56 13.90 2.38 -9.94
C CYS A 56 15.37 2.58 -9.55
N ALA A 57 16.05 3.46 -10.26
CA ALA A 57 17.44 3.84 -9.96
C ALA A 57 17.55 4.91 -8.85
N ASP A 58 16.48 5.67 -8.64
CA ASP A 58 16.42 6.74 -7.64
C ASP A 58 15.87 6.22 -6.30
N THR A 59 15.89 7.10 -5.30
CA THR A 59 15.31 6.84 -3.97
C THR A 59 14.01 7.63 -3.81
N PRO A 60 12.83 6.97 -3.77
CA PRO A 60 11.58 7.64 -3.45
C PRO A 60 11.56 8.14 -1.99
N ASP A 61 10.97 9.33 -1.75
CA ASP A 61 10.71 9.79 -0.38
C ASP A 61 9.68 8.91 0.36
N LEU A 62 8.80 8.27 -0.41
CA LEU A 62 7.79 7.33 0.08
C LEU A 62 7.38 6.37 -1.05
N VAL A 63 7.25 5.11 -0.74
CA VAL A 63 6.55 4.13 -1.57
C VAL A 63 5.18 3.88 -0.96
N LEU A 64 4.11 4.15 -1.71
CA LEU A 64 2.74 3.94 -1.28
C LEU A 64 2.12 2.76 -2.04
N GLU A 65 1.80 1.71 -1.34
CA GLU A 65 1.14 0.54 -1.92
C GLU A 65 -0.38 0.80 -1.99
N CYS A 66 -0.93 0.72 -3.20
CA CYS A 66 -2.34 0.92 -3.55
C CYS A 66 -2.86 -0.20 -4.47
N ALA A 67 -2.28 -1.40 -4.43
CA ALA A 67 -2.56 -2.48 -5.37
C ALA A 67 -3.28 -3.65 -4.73
N SER A 68 -2.58 -4.46 -3.94
CA SER A 68 -3.12 -5.69 -3.34
C SER A 68 -2.18 -6.28 -2.28
N GLN A 69 -2.73 -7.20 -1.47
CA GLN A 69 -1.94 -8.02 -0.53
C GLN A 69 -0.80 -8.78 -1.23
N GLN A 70 -1.05 -9.26 -2.46
CA GLN A 70 -0.03 -9.94 -3.26
C GLN A 70 1.13 -9.00 -3.62
N ALA A 71 0.87 -7.74 -3.93
CA ALA A 71 1.91 -6.76 -4.21
C ALA A 71 2.78 -6.47 -2.97
N VAL A 72 2.17 -6.43 -1.77
CA VAL A 72 2.91 -6.33 -0.51
C VAL A 72 3.84 -7.53 -0.32
N ALA A 73 3.33 -8.75 -0.52
CA ALA A 73 4.11 -9.97 -0.39
C ALA A 73 5.26 -10.05 -1.41
N GLN A 74 5.01 -9.56 -2.63
CA GLN A 74 5.98 -9.62 -3.73
C GLN A 74 7.08 -8.56 -3.62
N TYR A 75 6.76 -7.34 -3.21
CA TYR A 75 7.67 -6.20 -3.31
C TYR A 75 8.09 -5.61 -1.97
N GLY A 76 7.34 -5.89 -0.90
CA GLY A 76 7.51 -5.19 0.38
C GLY A 76 8.91 -5.35 0.98
N GLU A 77 9.43 -6.58 0.98
CA GLU A 77 10.75 -6.87 1.54
C GLU A 77 11.88 -6.18 0.75
N ASP A 78 11.83 -6.22 -0.58
CA ASP A 78 12.84 -5.58 -1.44
C ASP A 78 12.86 -4.06 -1.26
N ILE A 79 11.68 -3.44 -1.12
CA ILE A 79 11.54 -2.00 -0.86
C ILE A 79 12.19 -1.64 0.47
N LEU A 80 11.87 -2.38 1.53
CA LEU A 80 12.38 -2.12 2.87
C LEU A 80 13.89 -2.41 2.99
N ARG A 81 14.41 -3.45 2.32
CA ARG A 81 15.85 -3.75 2.26
C ARG A 81 16.68 -2.65 1.58
N ARG A 82 16.06 -1.86 0.70
CA ARG A 82 16.69 -0.66 0.12
C ARG A 82 16.72 0.53 1.10
N GLY A 83 16.20 0.38 2.30
CA GLY A 83 16.06 1.44 3.30
C GLY A 83 14.92 2.42 2.99
N TRP A 84 14.05 2.10 2.03
CA TRP A 84 12.97 2.98 1.64
C TRP A 84 11.82 2.95 2.64
N HIS A 85 11.02 4.01 2.66
CA HIS A 85 9.81 4.09 3.45
C HIS A 85 8.64 3.49 2.67
N LEU A 86 8.06 2.39 3.16
CA LEU A 86 6.88 1.74 2.59
C LEU A 86 5.64 2.03 3.44
N ALA A 87 4.62 2.64 2.84
CA ALA A 87 3.28 2.75 3.41
C ALA A 87 2.34 1.75 2.72
N VAL A 88 1.64 0.93 3.51
CA VAL A 88 0.80 -0.18 3.04
C VAL A 88 -0.66 0.10 3.35
N ILE A 89 -1.52 0.06 2.32
CA ILE A 89 -2.99 0.06 2.45
C ILE A 89 -3.51 -1.37 2.59
N SER A 90 -2.92 -2.31 1.87
CA SER A 90 -3.33 -3.73 1.85
C SER A 90 -2.82 -4.50 3.07
N THR A 91 -3.09 -4.00 4.26
CA THR A 91 -2.57 -4.50 5.56
C THR A 91 -2.95 -5.94 5.86
N GLY A 92 -4.01 -6.48 5.24
CA GLY A 92 -4.38 -7.88 5.34
C GLY A 92 -3.29 -8.86 4.89
N ALA A 93 -2.28 -8.42 4.13
CA ALA A 93 -1.12 -9.22 3.79
C ALA A 93 -0.34 -9.68 5.04
N LEU A 94 -0.36 -8.88 6.11
CA LEU A 94 0.36 -9.16 7.35
C LEU A 94 -0.37 -10.17 8.27
N ALA A 95 -1.51 -10.72 7.85
CA ALA A 95 -2.08 -11.90 8.48
C ALA A 95 -1.16 -13.13 8.33
N ASP A 96 -0.27 -13.14 7.32
CA ASP A 96 0.86 -14.06 7.23
C ASP A 96 1.99 -13.57 8.14
N SER A 97 2.14 -14.21 9.29
CA SER A 97 3.15 -13.86 10.30
C SER A 97 4.59 -14.00 9.80
N ALA A 98 4.85 -14.91 8.86
CA ALA A 98 6.18 -15.06 8.27
C ALA A 98 6.51 -13.87 7.35
N LEU A 99 5.54 -13.38 6.59
CA LEU A 99 5.69 -12.15 5.81
C LEU A 99 5.90 -10.95 6.73
N GLU A 100 5.07 -10.80 7.77
CA GLU A 100 5.19 -9.71 8.74
C GLU A 100 6.60 -9.65 9.33
N GLN A 101 7.13 -10.77 9.81
CA GLN A 101 8.48 -10.84 10.39
C GLN A 101 9.57 -10.45 9.37
N ARG A 102 9.47 -10.91 8.11
CA ARG A 102 10.41 -10.51 7.06
C ARG A 102 10.38 -9.01 6.80
N LEU A 103 9.17 -8.41 6.73
CA LEU A 103 9.04 -6.98 6.52
C LEU A 103 9.59 -6.16 7.69
N LEU A 104 9.31 -6.57 8.93
CA LEU A 104 9.80 -5.89 10.13
C LEU A 104 11.33 -5.97 10.28
N SER A 105 11.94 -7.06 9.80
CA SER A 105 13.41 -7.26 9.87
C SER A 105 14.19 -6.67 8.69
N ALA A 106 13.50 -6.16 7.66
CA ALA A 106 14.15 -5.72 6.42
C ALA A 106 14.91 -4.38 6.52
N GLY A 107 14.76 -3.62 7.62
CA GLY A 107 15.58 -2.45 7.95
C GLY A 107 15.06 -1.10 7.44
N GLY A 108 14.11 -1.06 6.51
CA GLY A 108 13.43 0.16 6.06
C GLY A 108 12.32 0.60 7.01
N LYS A 109 11.66 1.70 6.69
CA LYS A 109 10.51 2.19 7.47
C LYS A 109 9.21 1.62 6.92
N LEU A 110 8.47 0.84 7.73
CA LEU A 110 7.15 0.33 7.41
C LEU A 110 6.08 1.16 8.12
N THR A 111 5.06 1.62 7.38
CA THR A 111 3.87 2.28 7.92
C THR A 111 2.62 1.54 7.46
N LEU A 112 1.82 1.10 8.40
CA LEU A 112 0.53 0.47 8.12
C LEU A 112 -0.57 1.53 8.20
N LEU A 113 -1.34 1.66 7.13
CA LEU A 113 -2.46 2.59 7.08
C LEU A 113 -3.72 1.88 7.55
N SER A 114 -4.46 2.49 8.45
CA SER A 114 -5.71 1.91 9.00
C SER A 114 -6.83 1.78 7.95
N GLY A 115 -6.67 2.42 6.80
CA GLY A 115 -7.65 2.39 5.71
C GLY A 115 -8.99 2.94 6.13
N ALA A 116 -10.05 2.17 5.86
CA ALA A 116 -11.43 2.54 6.22
C ALA A 116 -11.81 2.21 7.68
N VAL A 117 -10.90 1.62 8.46
CA VAL A 117 -11.15 1.29 9.87
C VAL A 117 -10.85 2.51 10.72
N ALA A 118 -11.89 3.09 11.31
CA ALA A 118 -11.74 4.19 12.27
C ALA A 118 -11.52 3.64 13.69
N GLY A 119 -10.84 4.42 14.53
CA GLY A 119 -10.72 4.13 15.95
C GLY A 119 -9.69 3.06 16.33
N ILE A 120 -8.73 2.74 15.46
CA ILE A 120 -7.65 1.81 15.77
C ILE A 120 -6.86 2.25 17.01
N ASP A 121 -6.59 3.55 17.15
CA ASP A 121 -5.89 4.11 18.32
C ASP A 121 -6.72 3.96 19.60
N GLY A 122 -8.05 4.16 19.50
CA GLY A 122 -8.97 3.93 20.60
C GLY A 122 -9.03 2.45 21.02
N LEU A 123 -9.01 1.52 20.06
CA LEU A 123 -8.94 0.09 20.35
C LEU A 123 -7.61 -0.31 21.01
N ALA A 124 -6.50 0.26 20.55
CA ALA A 124 -5.19 0.04 21.15
C ALA A 124 -5.17 0.52 22.61
N ALA A 125 -5.70 1.71 22.89
CA ALA A 125 -5.82 2.23 24.26
C ALA A 125 -6.76 1.39 25.13
N ALA A 126 -7.91 0.95 24.61
CA ALA A 126 -8.86 0.12 25.34
C ALA A 126 -8.29 -1.27 25.67
N LYS A 127 -7.40 -1.80 24.83
CA LYS A 127 -6.70 -3.07 25.08
C LYS A 127 -5.91 -3.02 26.39
N GLU A 128 -5.23 -1.91 26.67
CA GLU A 128 -4.46 -1.72 27.93
C GLU A 128 -5.37 -1.70 29.16
N GLY A 129 -6.63 -1.26 29.01
CA GLY A 129 -7.65 -1.25 30.06
C GLY A 129 -8.43 -2.56 30.24
N GLY A 130 -8.10 -3.61 29.47
CA GLY A 130 -8.80 -4.90 29.55
C GLY A 130 -10.03 -4.98 28.63
N LEU A 131 -9.80 -4.95 27.32
CA LEU A 131 -10.84 -5.07 26.31
C LEU A 131 -11.42 -6.49 26.27
N GLU A 132 -12.72 -6.67 26.56
CA GLU A 132 -13.38 -7.99 26.57
C GLU A 132 -13.86 -8.43 25.19
N ARG A 133 -14.32 -7.48 24.37
CA ARG A 133 -14.90 -7.80 23.05
C ARG A 133 -14.76 -6.63 22.07
N VAL A 134 -14.45 -6.99 20.81
CA VAL A 134 -14.53 -6.07 19.67
C VAL A 134 -15.48 -6.68 18.64
N THR A 135 -16.44 -5.89 18.17
CA THR A 135 -17.29 -6.26 17.06
C THR A 135 -16.99 -5.34 15.88
N TYR A 136 -16.48 -5.91 14.79
CA TYR A 136 -16.24 -5.21 13.54
C TYR A 136 -17.27 -5.59 12.50
N GLN A 137 -17.98 -4.60 11.95
CA GLN A 137 -18.95 -4.81 10.87
C GLN A 137 -18.47 -4.13 9.59
N SER A 138 -18.38 -4.89 8.51
CA SER A 138 -18.04 -4.39 7.18
C SER A 138 -19.13 -4.77 6.18
N ARG A 139 -19.43 -3.84 5.27
CA ARG A 139 -20.36 -4.06 4.15
C ARG A 139 -19.63 -3.92 2.84
N LYS A 140 -19.71 -4.94 2.00
CA LYS A 140 -19.19 -4.93 0.63
C LYS A 140 -20.24 -5.51 -0.30
N SER A 141 -20.16 -5.21 -1.58
CA SER A 141 -21.02 -5.86 -2.59
C SER A 141 -20.75 -7.38 -2.61
N PRO A 142 -21.75 -8.22 -2.95
CA PRO A 142 -21.54 -9.67 -3.07
C PRO A 142 -20.37 -10.04 -4.00
N ALA A 143 -20.16 -9.28 -5.06
CA ALA A 143 -19.05 -9.49 -5.99
C ALA A 143 -17.68 -9.29 -5.32
N SER A 144 -17.57 -8.35 -4.37
CA SER A 144 -16.32 -8.07 -3.63
C SER A 144 -15.97 -9.14 -2.60
N TRP A 145 -16.93 -10.03 -2.26
CA TRP A 145 -16.70 -11.13 -1.33
C TRP A 145 -16.29 -12.44 -2.02
N ARG A 146 -16.41 -12.52 -3.36
CA ARG A 146 -16.01 -13.74 -4.10
C ARG A 146 -14.51 -13.96 -3.97
N GLY A 147 -14.13 -15.17 -3.51
CA GLY A 147 -12.73 -15.55 -3.33
C GLY A 147 -12.04 -14.96 -2.09
N THR A 148 -12.77 -14.24 -1.25
CA THR A 148 -12.31 -13.89 0.10
C THR A 148 -12.76 -14.94 1.11
N VAL A 149 -12.15 -14.93 2.30
CA VAL A 149 -12.35 -15.90 3.39
C VAL A 149 -13.82 -16.29 3.56
N SER A 150 -14.07 -17.59 3.74
CA SER A 150 -15.38 -18.20 3.85
C SER A 150 -16.27 -17.53 4.89
N TYR A 151 -17.54 -17.36 4.49
CA TYR A 151 -18.61 -17.12 5.44
C TYR A 151 -18.75 -18.32 6.37
N THR A 152 -18.58 -18.13 7.64
CA THR A 152 -19.13 -18.98 8.68
C THR A 152 -20.16 -18.20 9.47
#